data_dde091bfb96582534389f4d479dbf0f5
#
_entry.id   dde091bfb96582534389f4d479dbf0f5
#
_cell.length_a   1.000
_cell.length_b   1.000
_cell.length_c   1.000
_cell.angle_alpha   90.00
_cell.angle_beta   90.00
_cell.angle_gamma   90.00
#
_symmetry.space_group_name_H-M   'P 1'
#
loop_
_entity.id
_entity.type
_entity.pdbx_description
1 polymer ?
#
loop_
_entity_poly.entity_id
_entity_poly.type
_entity_poly.pdbx_seq_one_letter_code
_entity_poly.pdbx_strand_id
1 'polypeptide(L)'
;MRGDITRELVETDVWTDEMVGRAGIPVVDVPFVTIGSGIGSFVTYDTLRIYGVAAAAMAVLGPQEVPWSSYEYLTRVSQIPRRERLRSDSASMPDNIWGFPSYAVREALAEKTIRPLWNVFTEPIFSNYYTPRAGQAFVAMDREFHRIGYAGSLHRGHVRMVRKRYGGGYFSVLTPPAGAAPTKRIAFRSTYVHVGVGYPGLKLLPDLQEYRERYRDPTRVVNAYEPHEHVYQALQRRAGKVMIRGSGIVASRVLQRLIDDRDKLRLNTQILHLFRHYVAAAHGPNIFSRRTGGDGWSYQGFNYPKSVWGGQLKAKMRTLQGEQRAQAYQEMGGTNTPVRSNWQEQLRRGRKEGWYQVMAGSARDLRPVRGQGGVITTIVPDPTAALPFPPPTQPFDISADYIIDCTGLEADVREHRLLADLLDHAGAGRNPVGRMDVATTFELIGTRSGSGRIYASGSATLGGPFPGVDTFLGLQIAAQEIADDLAALGFCRRMGPLRSTRQWWLWATNKKI
;
A
#
# COMPACT_ATOMS: atom_id res chain seq x y z
N MET A 1 -17.77 -27.17 21.66
CA MET A 1 -16.29 -27.26 21.62
C MET A 1 -15.73 -26.15 22.48
N ARG A 2 -14.94 -26.47 23.50
CA ARG A 2 -14.29 -25.43 24.35
C ARG A 2 -13.25 -24.66 23.53
N GLY A 3 -13.12 -23.36 23.76
CA GLY A 3 -12.12 -22.53 23.12
C GLY A 3 -12.45 -22.04 21.70
N ASP A 4 -13.72 -21.93 21.35
CA ASP A 4 -14.20 -21.38 20.08
C ASP A 4 -15.27 -20.31 20.28
N ILE A 5 -15.55 -19.53 19.24
CA ILE A 5 -16.59 -18.49 19.24
C ILE A 5 -17.96 -19.16 19.32
N THR A 6 -18.76 -18.73 20.30
CA THR A 6 -20.17 -19.15 20.46
C THR A 6 -21.09 -18.21 19.68
N ARG A 7 -22.35 -18.64 19.45
CA ARG A 7 -23.37 -17.79 18.83
C ARG A 7 -23.59 -16.50 19.62
N GLU A 8 -23.64 -16.58 20.94
CA GLU A 8 -23.75 -15.44 21.85
C GLU A 8 -22.63 -14.39 21.57
N LEU A 9 -21.37 -14.86 21.43
CA LEU A 9 -20.23 -13.98 21.15
C LEU A 9 -20.29 -13.36 19.74
N VAL A 10 -20.82 -14.07 18.75
CA VAL A 10 -21.00 -13.51 17.39
C VAL A 10 -22.01 -12.37 17.38
N GLU A 11 -23.15 -12.58 18.07
CA GLU A 11 -24.31 -11.68 18.03
C GLU A 11 -24.18 -10.49 19.00
N THR A 12 -23.14 -10.47 19.85
CA THR A 12 -22.97 -9.43 20.89
C THR A 12 -21.83 -8.48 20.55
N ASP A 13 -22.11 -7.17 20.57
CA ASP A 13 -21.12 -6.12 20.25
C ASP A 13 -20.20 -5.80 21.44
N VAL A 14 -20.68 -5.98 22.66
CA VAL A 14 -19.94 -5.71 23.90
C VAL A 14 -19.80 -6.99 24.71
N TRP A 15 -18.58 -7.47 24.86
CA TRP A 15 -18.28 -8.70 25.58
C TRP A 15 -17.92 -8.46 27.04
N THR A 16 -18.31 -9.38 27.91
CA THR A 16 -17.81 -9.44 29.27
C THR A 16 -16.71 -10.50 29.41
N ASP A 17 -15.87 -10.37 30.44
CA ASP A 17 -14.84 -11.38 30.73
C ASP A 17 -15.47 -12.75 31.01
N GLU A 18 -16.68 -12.76 31.61
CA GLU A 18 -17.42 -13.97 31.89
C GLU A 18 -17.90 -14.71 30.63
N MET A 19 -18.39 -13.97 29.61
CA MET A 19 -18.79 -14.57 28.33
C MET A 19 -17.61 -15.28 27.66
N VAL A 20 -16.44 -14.65 27.63
CA VAL A 20 -15.21 -15.23 27.07
C VAL A 20 -14.75 -16.44 27.86
N GLY A 21 -14.85 -16.37 29.20
CA GLY A 21 -14.55 -17.50 30.12
C GLY A 21 -15.48 -18.69 29.91
N ARG A 22 -16.80 -18.48 29.77
CA ARG A 22 -17.77 -19.56 29.47
C ARG A 22 -17.49 -20.25 28.14
N ALA A 23 -17.03 -19.51 27.14
CA ALA A 23 -16.61 -20.06 25.84
C ALA A 23 -15.31 -20.88 25.93
N GLY A 24 -14.58 -20.79 27.04
CA GLY A 24 -13.30 -21.45 27.26
C GLY A 24 -12.18 -20.91 26.36
N ILE A 25 -12.29 -19.66 25.91
CA ILE A 25 -11.27 -18.99 25.12
C ILE A 25 -10.20 -18.43 26.06
N PRO A 26 -8.92 -18.84 25.93
CA PRO A 26 -7.84 -18.27 26.73
C PRO A 26 -7.70 -16.78 26.49
N VAL A 27 -7.47 -16.01 27.56
CA VAL A 27 -7.27 -14.57 27.53
C VAL A 27 -5.81 -14.24 27.80
N VAL A 28 -5.21 -13.42 26.95
CA VAL A 28 -3.88 -12.85 27.11
C VAL A 28 -4.05 -11.35 27.35
N ASP A 29 -3.53 -10.87 28.47
CA ASP A 29 -3.57 -9.46 28.83
C ASP A 29 -2.35 -8.73 28.26
N VAL A 30 -2.59 -7.69 27.46
CA VAL A 30 -1.54 -6.85 26.93
C VAL A 30 -2.09 -5.44 26.68
N PRO A 31 -1.43 -4.37 27.14
CA PRO A 31 -1.97 -3.01 27.03
C PRO A 31 -2.23 -2.56 25.59
N PHE A 32 -1.37 -2.95 24.63
CA PHE A 32 -1.44 -2.54 23.23
C PHE A 32 -1.38 -3.75 22.28
N VAL A 33 -2.31 -3.81 21.37
CA VAL A 33 -2.35 -4.83 20.29
C VAL A 33 -2.26 -4.14 18.95
N THR A 34 -1.38 -4.63 18.06
CA THR A 34 -1.45 -4.28 16.62
C THR A 34 -1.92 -5.48 15.81
N ILE A 35 -2.95 -5.27 14.98
CA ILE A 35 -3.57 -6.29 14.13
C ILE A 35 -3.10 -6.11 12.69
N GLY A 36 -2.60 -7.17 12.11
CA GLY A 36 -1.78 -7.21 10.92
C GLY A 36 -0.31 -7.33 11.31
N SER A 37 0.48 -8.11 10.58
CA SER A 37 1.92 -8.25 10.82
C SER A 37 2.75 -7.74 9.64
N GLY A 38 2.14 -6.84 8.82
CA GLY A 38 2.78 -6.16 7.70
C GLY A 38 3.53 -4.88 8.10
N ILE A 39 4.00 -4.12 7.09
CA ILE A 39 4.81 -2.90 7.29
C ILE A 39 4.10 -1.86 8.15
N GLY A 40 2.79 -1.68 8.02
CA GLY A 40 2.04 -0.70 8.83
C GLY A 40 2.13 -0.98 10.33
N SER A 41 1.95 -2.23 10.73
CA SER A 41 2.12 -2.66 12.12
C SER A 41 3.57 -2.60 12.58
N PHE A 42 4.51 -2.93 11.70
CA PHE A 42 5.95 -2.83 11.99
C PHE A 42 6.37 -1.39 12.29
N VAL A 43 5.99 -0.42 11.46
CA VAL A 43 6.32 1.00 11.66
C VAL A 43 5.67 1.55 12.93
N THR A 44 4.42 1.16 13.23
CA THR A 44 3.74 1.57 14.47
C THR A 44 4.41 0.95 15.70
N TYR A 45 4.76 -0.34 15.65
CA TYR A 45 5.47 -1.02 16.74
C TYR A 45 6.86 -0.39 16.97
N ASP A 46 7.64 -0.16 15.90
CA ASP A 46 8.96 0.49 15.97
C ASP A 46 8.86 1.88 16.61
N THR A 47 7.92 2.72 16.14
CA THR A 47 7.69 4.04 16.71
C THR A 47 7.38 3.97 18.20
N LEU A 48 6.51 3.07 18.64
CA LEU A 48 6.19 2.89 20.06
C LEU A 48 7.40 2.39 20.87
N ARG A 49 8.23 1.50 20.30
CA ARG A 49 9.50 1.09 20.93
C ARG A 49 10.42 2.30 21.14
N ILE A 50 10.58 3.15 20.12
CA ILE A 50 11.35 4.40 20.19
C ILE A 50 10.74 5.35 21.25
N TYR A 51 9.42 5.43 21.35
CA TYR A 51 8.70 6.18 22.41
C TYR A 51 8.79 5.49 23.79
N GLY A 52 9.45 4.32 23.88
CA GLY A 52 9.84 3.62 25.09
C GLY A 52 8.77 2.70 25.67
N VAL A 53 7.86 2.24 24.87
CA VAL A 53 6.96 1.14 25.24
C VAL A 53 7.76 -0.15 25.31
N ALA A 54 7.66 -0.89 26.41
CA ALA A 54 8.31 -2.19 26.54
C ALA A 54 7.73 -3.20 25.56
N ALA A 55 8.55 -4.10 25.01
CA ALA A 55 8.07 -5.14 24.10
C ALA A 55 6.98 -6.01 24.74
N ALA A 56 7.09 -6.32 26.04
CA ALA A 56 6.09 -7.07 26.80
C ALA A 56 4.73 -6.37 26.95
N ALA A 57 4.66 -5.06 26.71
CA ALA A 57 3.41 -4.29 26.73
C ALA A 57 2.69 -4.26 25.37
N MET A 58 3.23 -4.95 24.36
CA MET A 58 2.72 -4.95 22.98
C MET A 58 2.63 -6.37 22.42
N ALA A 59 1.54 -6.66 21.71
CA ALA A 59 1.39 -7.86 20.91
C ALA A 59 1.12 -7.49 19.44
N VAL A 60 1.71 -8.26 18.53
CA VAL A 60 1.49 -8.18 17.09
C VAL A 60 0.74 -9.42 16.65
N LEU A 61 -0.48 -9.26 16.11
CA LEU A 61 -1.33 -10.36 15.71
C LEU A 61 -1.44 -10.42 14.19
N GLY A 62 -0.85 -11.42 13.57
CA GLY A 62 -0.91 -11.54 12.10
C GLY A 62 -0.24 -12.78 11.54
N PRO A 63 -0.46 -13.08 10.24
CA PRO A 63 0.02 -14.32 9.64
C PRO A 63 1.50 -14.28 9.22
N GLN A 64 2.09 -13.10 9.05
CA GLN A 64 3.44 -12.94 8.48
C GLN A 64 4.50 -12.95 9.57
N GLU A 65 5.56 -13.72 9.38
CA GLU A 65 6.73 -13.74 10.26
C GLU A 65 7.63 -12.52 10.02
N VAL A 66 7.73 -12.12 8.75
CA VAL A 66 8.56 -11.00 8.30
C VAL A 66 7.64 -9.89 7.78
N PRO A 67 7.63 -8.70 8.39
CA PRO A 67 6.66 -7.64 8.09
C PRO A 67 6.63 -7.17 6.63
N TRP A 68 7.75 -7.23 5.92
CA TRP A 68 7.82 -6.80 4.52
C TRP A 68 7.66 -7.93 3.51
N SER A 69 7.45 -9.18 3.95
CA SER A 69 7.37 -10.34 3.05
C SER A 69 6.29 -10.23 1.98
N SER A 70 5.08 -9.78 2.32
CA SER A 70 4.02 -9.57 1.34
C SER A 70 4.35 -8.43 0.37
N TYR A 71 4.95 -7.35 0.86
CA TYR A 71 5.34 -6.23 0.01
C TYR A 71 6.47 -6.64 -0.95
N GLU A 72 7.46 -7.38 -0.47
CA GLU A 72 8.53 -7.93 -1.30
C GLU A 72 7.99 -8.92 -2.34
N TYR A 73 7.05 -9.79 -1.95
CA TYR A 73 6.36 -10.68 -2.87
C TYR A 73 5.62 -9.90 -3.97
N LEU A 74 4.79 -8.91 -3.59
CA LEU A 74 4.02 -8.09 -4.53
C LEU A 74 4.94 -7.29 -5.47
N THR A 75 6.04 -6.71 -4.97
CA THR A 75 7.01 -6.01 -5.83
C THR A 75 7.66 -6.96 -6.82
N ARG A 76 8.02 -8.16 -6.41
CA ARG A 76 8.63 -9.17 -7.27
C ARG A 76 7.68 -9.61 -8.39
N VAL A 77 6.45 -10.00 -8.07
CA VAL A 77 5.48 -10.43 -9.09
C VAL A 77 5.08 -9.28 -10.01
N SER A 78 5.05 -8.04 -9.52
CA SER A 78 4.78 -6.85 -10.32
C SER A 78 5.98 -6.35 -11.14
N GLN A 79 7.03 -7.16 -11.30
CA GLN A 79 8.24 -6.83 -12.07
C GLN A 79 9.01 -5.61 -11.52
N ILE A 80 8.93 -5.33 -10.23
CA ILE A 80 9.68 -4.27 -9.55
C ILE A 80 10.94 -4.89 -8.91
N PRO A 81 12.14 -4.73 -9.51
CA PRO A 81 13.36 -5.29 -8.95
C PRO A 81 13.82 -4.53 -7.69
N ARG A 82 14.62 -5.17 -6.84
CA ARG A 82 15.18 -4.54 -5.61
C ARG A 82 15.97 -3.25 -5.88
N ARG A 83 16.51 -3.08 -7.08
CA ARG A 83 17.23 -1.85 -7.50
C ARG A 83 16.30 -0.70 -7.92
N GLU A 84 15.00 -0.96 -8.09
CA GLU A 84 14.04 0.05 -8.50
C GLU A 84 13.79 1.06 -7.38
N ARG A 85 13.61 2.32 -7.79
CA ARG A 85 13.25 3.42 -6.89
C ARG A 85 11.81 3.26 -6.42
N LEU A 86 11.59 3.39 -5.12
CA LEU A 86 10.26 3.39 -4.53
C LEU A 86 9.62 4.76 -4.69
N ARG A 87 8.29 4.80 -4.67
CA ARG A 87 7.53 6.04 -4.56
C ARG A 87 7.57 6.55 -3.12
N SER A 88 8.70 7.12 -2.74
CA SER A 88 8.96 7.56 -1.38
C SER A 88 10.07 8.60 -1.42
N ASP A 89 10.09 9.53 -0.50
CA ASP A 89 11.11 10.57 -0.44
C ASP A 89 12.27 10.24 0.49
N SER A 90 13.17 11.21 0.68
CA SER A 90 14.35 11.07 1.51
C SER A 90 14.05 10.84 3.00
N ALA A 91 12.85 11.26 3.46
CA ALA A 91 12.40 11.13 4.85
C ALA A 91 11.58 9.87 5.11
N SER A 92 11.16 9.18 4.06
CA SER A 92 10.28 8.00 4.15
C SER A 92 11.05 6.76 4.55
N MET A 93 11.33 6.63 5.84
CA MET A 93 12.10 5.53 6.39
C MET A 93 11.23 4.65 7.29
N PRO A 94 10.98 3.38 6.92
CA PRO A 94 10.16 2.49 7.75
C PRO A 94 10.90 1.94 8.99
N ASP A 95 12.18 2.27 9.16
CA ASP A 95 13.07 1.78 10.23
C ASP A 95 13.46 2.85 11.26
N ASN A 96 12.88 4.05 11.18
CA ASN A 96 13.12 5.12 12.15
C ASN A 96 12.18 6.31 11.95
N ILE A 97 12.24 7.29 12.87
CA ILE A 97 11.40 8.50 12.87
C ILE A 97 12.14 9.79 12.47
N TRP A 98 13.45 9.74 12.21
CA TRP A 98 14.27 10.97 12.10
C TRP A 98 14.55 11.41 10.66
N GLY A 99 14.47 10.52 9.70
CA GLY A 99 14.81 10.80 8.30
C GLY A 99 16.30 11.01 8.04
N PHE A 100 17.17 11.12 9.06
CA PHE A 100 18.61 11.29 8.92
C PHE A 100 19.39 10.32 9.82
N PRO A 101 20.50 9.71 9.34
CA PRO A 101 20.97 9.76 7.96
C PRO A 101 20.00 9.04 7.01
N SER A 102 19.70 9.69 5.87
CA SER A 102 18.80 9.13 4.87
C SER A 102 19.44 7.96 4.11
N TYR A 103 18.64 7.19 3.39
CA TYR A 103 19.15 6.18 2.47
C TYR A 103 20.09 6.78 1.41
N ALA A 104 19.91 8.07 1.09
CA ALA A 104 20.77 8.82 0.19
C ALA A 104 22.23 8.90 0.66
N VAL A 105 22.48 9.03 1.97
CA VAL A 105 23.84 9.02 2.53
C VAL A 105 24.51 7.67 2.27
N ARG A 106 23.81 6.56 2.55
CA ARG A 106 24.34 5.21 2.32
C ARG A 106 24.61 4.96 0.84
N GLU A 107 23.69 5.41 -0.04
CA GLU A 107 23.85 5.28 -1.49
C GLU A 107 25.04 6.12 -1.99
N ALA A 108 25.15 7.36 -1.53
CA ALA A 108 26.27 8.23 -1.90
C ALA A 108 27.63 7.62 -1.54
N LEU A 109 27.74 7.02 -0.34
CA LEU A 109 28.95 6.33 0.10
C LEU A 109 29.21 5.05 -0.72
N ALA A 110 28.19 4.25 -0.97
CA ALA A 110 28.32 2.99 -1.73
C ALA A 110 28.68 3.22 -3.20
N GLU A 111 28.10 4.22 -3.84
CA GLU A 111 28.32 4.55 -5.24
C GLU A 111 29.42 5.61 -5.47
N LYS A 112 30.04 6.11 -4.39
CA LYS A 112 31.08 7.16 -4.41
C LYS A 112 30.67 8.39 -5.23
N THR A 113 29.42 8.85 -5.04
CA THR A 113 28.83 9.97 -5.74
C THR A 113 28.02 10.89 -4.82
N ILE A 114 28.09 12.20 -5.03
CA ILE A 114 27.33 13.17 -4.26
C ILE A 114 25.89 13.35 -4.79
N ARG A 115 25.54 12.77 -5.93
CA ARG A 115 24.24 12.98 -6.60
C ARG A 115 23.03 12.65 -5.71
N PRO A 116 23.00 11.56 -4.93
CA PRO A 116 21.90 11.28 -4.00
C PRO A 116 21.71 12.39 -2.96
N LEU A 117 22.81 12.92 -2.42
CA LEU A 117 22.77 14.01 -1.43
C LEU A 117 22.31 15.32 -2.07
N TRP A 118 22.79 15.64 -3.27
CA TRP A 118 22.33 16.79 -4.03
C TRP A 118 20.82 16.78 -4.21
N ASN A 119 20.26 15.64 -4.57
CA ASN A 119 18.80 15.49 -4.71
C ASN A 119 18.07 15.76 -3.40
N VAL A 120 18.60 15.34 -2.24
CA VAL A 120 18.02 15.64 -0.91
C VAL A 120 18.05 17.14 -0.61
N PHE A 121 19.19 17.81 -0.84
CA PHE A 121 19.34 19.24 -0.56
C PHE A 121 18.49 20.13 -1.48
N THR A 122 18.29 19.69 -2.74
CA THR A 122 17.51 20.44 -3.72
C THR A 122 16.01 20.10 -3.70
N GLU A 123 15.60 19.10 -2.95
CA GLU A 123 14.22 18.67 -2.81
C GLU A 123 13.23 19.81 -2.47
N PRO A 124 13.56 20.76 -1.58
CA PRO A 124 12.68 21.89 -1.29
C PRO A 124 12.49 22.89 -2.44
N ILE A 125 13.40 22.89 -3.42
CA ILE A 125 13.43 23.84 -4.55
C ILE A 125 12.89 23.18 -5.81
N PHE A 126 13.37 21.98 -6.10
CA PHE A 126 12.97 21.21 -7.27
C PHE A 126 12.04 20.08 -6.84
N SER A 127 10.97 19.85 -7.58
CA SER A 127 10.05 18.74 -7.34
C SER A 127 10.65 17.36 -7.70
N ASN A 128 11.94 17.31 -7.99
CA ASN A 128 12.70 16.09 -8.30
C ASN A 128 13.56 15.71 -7.10
N TYR A 129 13.02 14.92 -6.20
CA TYR A 129 13.66 14.55 -4.95
C TYR A 129 14.24 13.12 -4.98
N TYR A 130 15.13 12.85 -4.03
CA TYR A 130 15.69 11.53 -3.83
C TYR A 130 14.59 10.53 -3.42
N THR A 131 14.58 9.37 -4.05
CA THR A 131 13.72 8.24 -3.67
C THR A 131 14.58 7.00 -3.39
N PRO A 132 14.37 6.27 -2.27
CA PRO A 132 15.15 5.09 -1.93
C PRO A 132 14.88 3.93 -2.89
N ARG A 133 15.82 2.99 -2.97
CA ARG A 133 15.61 1.72 -3.66
C ARG A 133 14.89 0.72 -2.77
N ALA A 134 14.07 -0.15 -3.35
CA ALA A 134 13.33 -1.17 -2.60
C ALA A 134 14.25 -2.04 -1.72
N GLY A 135 15.40 -2.47 -2.25
CA GLY A 135 16.36 -3.27 -1.49
C GLY A 135 16.96 -2.56 -0.27
N GLN A 136 17.14 -1.23 -0.33
CA GLN A 136 17.63 -0.45 0.82
C GLN A 136 16.61 -0.46 1.97
N ALA A 137 15.31 -0.33 1.64
CA ALA A 137 14.25 -0.38 2.64
C ALA A 137 14.13 -1.76 3.31
N PHE A 138 14.24 -2.84 2.54
CA PHE A 138 14.20 -4.21 3.09
C PHE A 138 15.35 -4.48 4.05
N VAL A 139 16.58 -4.10 3.68
CA VAL A 139 17.76 -4.26 4.55
C VAL A 139 17.64 -3.42 5.82
N ALA A 140 17.09 -2.21 5.72
CA ALA A 140 16.89 -1.34 6.87
C ALA A 140 15.83 -1.90 7.84
N MET A 141 14.70 -2.38 7.30
CA MET A 141 13.66 -3.01 8.11
C MET A 141 14.16 -4.30 8.79
N ASP A 142 14.97 -5.12 8.10
CA ASP A 142 15.55 -6.33 8.67
C ASP A 142 16.43 -6.02 9.88
N ARG A 143 17.33 -5.05 9.75
CA ARG A 143 18.16 -4.58 10.85
C ARG A 143 17.31 -4.11 12.04
N GLU A 144 16.29 -3.31 11.77
CA GLU A 144 15.42 -2.73 12.80
C GLU A 144 14.55 -3.78 13.48
N PHE A 145 14.04 -4.75 12.72
CA PHE A 145 13.27 -5.89 13.24
C PHE A 145 13.98 -6.60 14.40
N HIS A 146 15.28 -6.87 14.21
CA HIS A 146 16.10 -7.49 15.24
C HIS A 146 16.41 -6.53 16.40
N ARG A 147 16.65 -5.26 16.10
CA ARG A 147 16.99 -4.23 17.09
C ARG A 147 15.87 -3.99 18.10
N ILE A 148 14.62 -3.89 17.63
CA ILE A 148 13.45 -3.59 18.45
C ILE A 148 12.82 -4.82 19.11
N GLY A 149 13.28 -6.03 18.78
CA GLY A 149 12.75 -7.27 19.35
C GLY A 149 11.35 -7.64 18.86
N TYR A 150 11.01 -7.28 17.62
CA TYR A 150 9.67 -7.49 17.07
C TYR A 150 9.18 -8.94 17.11
N ALA A 151 10.06 -9.90 16.81
CA ALA A 151 9.72 -11.33 16.78
C ALA A 151 9.15 -11.85 18.10
N GLY A 152 9.64 -11.31 19.24
CA GLY A 152 9.18 -11.71 20.57
C GLY A 152 7.75 -11.27 20.92
N SER A 153 7.20 -10.30 20.18
CA SER A 153 5.82 -9.83 20.36
C SER A 153 4.86 -10.38 19.31
N LEU A 154 5.34 -11.21 18.38
CA LEU A 154 4.54 -11.72 17.27
C LEU A 154 3.77 -12.99 17.64
N HIS A 155 2.46 -12.93 17.52
CA HIS A 155 1.55 -14.06 17.65
C HIS A 155 0.94 -14.38 16.29
N ARG A 156 1.32 -15.53 15.72
CA ARG A 156 0.91 -15.94 14.37
C ARG A 156 -0.56 -16.36 14.32
N GLY A 157 -1.26 -15.87 13.31
CA GLY A 157 -2.65 -16.22 13.08
C GLY A 157 -3.43 -15.12 12.37
N HIS A 158 -4.74 -15.29 12.32
CA HIS A 158 -5.65 -14.33 11.70
C HIS A 158 -6.60 -13.73 12.74
N VAL A 159 -6.71 -12.42 12.75
CA VAL A 159 -7.75 -11.70 13.51
C VAL A 159 -8.86 -11.30 12.55
N ARG A 160 -10.08 -11.72 12.87
CA ARG A 160 -11.27 -11.41 12.06
C ARG A 160 -12.35 -10.67 12.85
N MET A 161 -12.12 -10.48 14.15
CA MET A 161 -13.10 -9.96 15.09
C MET A 161 -12.42 -9.15 16.17
N VAL A 162 -12.96 -7.96 16.44
CA VAL A 162 -12.65 -7.13 17.61
C VAL A 162 -13.94 -6.72 18.26
N ARG A 163 -14.07 -6.91 19.56
CA ARG A 163 -15.25 -6.53 20.34
C ARG A 163 -14.90 -5.55 21.44
N LYS A 164 -15.78 -4.61 21.68
CA LYS A 164 -15.69 -3.75 22.87
C LYS A 164 -15.82 -4.61 24.12
N ARG A 165 -15.03 -4.31 25.15
CA ARG A 165 -15.12 -4.97 26.44
C ARG A 165 -16.01 -4.15 27.36
N TYR A 166 -16.92 -4.81 28.09
CA TYR A 166 -17.65 -4.19 29.19
C TYR A 166 -16.64 -3.70 30.26
N GLY A 167 -16.77 -2.46 30.69
CA GLY A 167 -15.79 -1.81 31.58
C GLY A 167 -14.59 -1.18 30.87
N GLY A 168 -14.53 -1.22 29.53
CA GLY A 168 -13.54 -0.52 28.71
C GLY A 168 -12.47 -1.42 28.09
N GLY A 169 -11.89 -0.96 27.00
CA GLY A 169 -10.94 -1.71 26.20
C GLY A 169 -11.59 -2.69 25.22
N TYR A 170 -10.82 -3.67 24.76
CA TYR A 170 -11.22 -4.54 23.66
C TYR A 170 -10.74 -5.98 23.83
N PHE A 171 -11.44 -6.90 23.17
CA PHE A 171 -10.99 -8.24 22.86
C PHE A 171 -10.67 -8.37 21.38
N SER A 172 -9.42 -8.65 21.05
CA SER A 172 -8.97 -9.01 19.69
C SER A 172 -8.84 -10.53 19.59
N VAL A 173 -9.61 -11.17 18.71
CA VAL A 173 -9.69 -12.64 18.66
C VAL A 173 -8.76 -13.18 17.58
N LEU A 174 -7.68 -13.82 18.00
CA LEU A 174 -6.73 -14.52 17.14
C LEU A 174 -7.21 -15.94 16.84
N THR A 175 -7.19 -16.32 15.58
CA THR A 175 -7.25 -17.71 15.13
C THR A 175 -5.83 -18.16 14.82
N PRO A 176 -5.18 -18.95 15.67
CA PRO A 176 -3.83 -19.45 15.41
C PRO A 176 -3.82 -20.42 14.22
N PRO A 177 -2.65 -20.69 13.61
CA PRO A 177 -2.51 -21.77 12.62
C PRO A 177 -2.93 -23.12 13.20
N ALA A 178 -3.42 -24.02 12.35
CA ALA A 178 -3.86 -25.33 12.78
C ALA A 178 -2.73 -26.08 13.52
N GLY A 179 -3.05 -26.58 14.72
CA GLY A 179 -2.10 -27.31 15.57
C GLY A 179 -1.11 -26.44 16.36
N ALA A 180 -1.14 -25.09 16.19
CA ALA A 180 -0.21 -24.19 16.89
C ALA A 180 -0.66 -23.82 18.31
N ALA A 181 -1.91 -24.11 18.68
CA ALA A 181 -2.45 -23.85 20.01
C ALA A 181 -3.44 -24.95 20.44
N PRO A 182 -3.64 -25.17 21.75
CA PRO A 182 -4.58 -26.16 22.27
C PRO A 182 -6.05 -25.76 22.05
N THR A 183 -6.30 -24.51 21.75
CA THR A 183 -7.63 -23.95 21.51
C THR A 183 -7.74 -23.37 20.11
N LYS A 184 -8.98 -23.29 19.58
CA LYS A 184 -9.22 -22.72 18.25
C LYS A 184 -9.09 -21.21 18.19
N ARG A 185 -9.22 -20.53 19.34
CA ARG A 185 -9.17 -19.08 19.47
C ARG A 185 -8.37 -18.69 20.71
N ILE A 186 -7.74 -17.51 20.62
CA ILE A 186 -7.09 -16.83 21.74
C ILE A 186 -7.61 -15.39 21.72
N ALA A 187 -8.10 -14.89 22.85
CA ALA A 187 -8.54 -13.50 22.99
C ALA A 187 -7.42 -12.66 23.61
N PHE A 188 -7.03 -11.59 22.94
CA PHE A 188 -6.13 -10.59 23.49
C PHE A 188 -6.95 -9.44 24.05
N ARG A 189 -6.86 -9.26 25.39
CA ARG A 189 -7.54 -8.17 26.09
C ARG A 189 -6.60 -6.97 26.19
N SER A 190 -7.00 -5.84 25.59
CA SER A 190 -6.15 -4.66 25.51
C SER A 190 -6.94 -3.36 25.69
N THR A 191 -6.24 -2.31 26.13
CA THR A 191 -6.79 -0.95 26.17
C THR A 191 -6.71 -0.32 24.79
N TYR A 192 -5.62 -0.53 24.07
CA TYR A 192 -5.36 0.09 22.78
C TYR A 192 -5.19 -0.96 21.69
N VAL A 193 -5.79 -0.68 20.53
CA VAL A 193 -5.69 -1.52 19.35
C VAL A 193 -5.25 -0.67 18.15
N HIS A 194 -4.31 -1.16 17.36
CA HIS A 194 -3.95 -0.61 16.06
C HIS A 194 -4.30 -1.61 14.97
N VAL A 195 -4.86 -1.14 13.86
CA VAL A 195 -5.24 -1.93 12.70
C VAL A 195 -4.39 -1.53 11.50
N GLY A 196 -3.44 -2.41 11.13
CA GLY A 196 -2.51 -2.23 10.02
C GLY A 196 -2.58 -3.37 9.00
N VAL A 197 -3.77 -3.66 8.46
CA VAL A 197 -4.05 -4.86 7.67
C VAL A 197 -3.77 -4.74 6.16
N GLY A 198 -3.46 -3.53 5.66
CA GLY A 198 -3.16 -3.31 4.25
C GLY A 198 -4.39 -3.39 3.33
N TYR A 199 -4.17 -3.79 2.08
CA TYR A 199 -5.23 -4.00 1.10
C TYR A 199 -5.90 -5.37 1.31
N PRO A 200 -7.23 -5.48 1.14
CA PRO A 200 -7.97 -6.72 1.32
C PRO A 200 -7.51 -7.87 0.41
N GLY A 201 -7.15 -7.56 -0.83
CA GLY A 201 -6.77 -8.59 -1.80
C GLY A 201 -6.45 -8.03 -3.18
N LEU A 202 -6.47 -8.92 -4.16
CA LEU A 202 -6.35 -8.57 -5.57
C LEU A 202 -7.71 -8.10 -6.09
N LYS A 203 -7.68 -7.11 -6.98
CA LYS A 203 -8.86 -6.66 -7.72
C LYS A 203 -8.60 -6.83 -9.20
N LEU A 204 -9.50 -7.50 -9.87
CA LEU A 204 -9.64 -7.45 -11.32
C LEU A 204 -10.70 -6.42 -11.68
N LEU A 205 -10.57 -5.80 -12.83
CA LEU A 205 -11.65 -5.01 -13.40
C LEU A 205 -12.86 -5.93 -13.70
N PRO A 206 -14.10 -5.44 -13.57
CA PRO A 206 -15.30 -6.29 -13.68
C PRO A 206 -15.36 -7.11 -14.98
N ASP A 207 -15.01 -6.52 -16.10
CA ASP A 207 -14.95 -7.18 -17.40
C ASP A 207 -13.90 -8.30 -17.49
N LEU A 208 -12.76 -8.13 -16.79
CA LEU A 208 -11.71 -9.15 -16.71
C LEU A 208 -12.09 -10.28 -15.75
N GLN A 209 -12.76 -9.94 -14.65
CA GLN A 209 -13.29 -10.92 -13.71
C GLN A 209 -14.35 -11.80 -14.39
N GLU A 210 -15.32 -11.17 -15.08
CA GLU A 210 -16.36 -11.87 -15.84
C GLU A 210 -15.76 -12.83 -16.89
N TYR A 211 -14.74 -12.37 -17.63
CA TYR A 211 -14.04 -13.24 -18.59
C TYR A 211 -13.45 -14.47 -17.93
N ARG A 212 -12.72 -14.30 -16.84
CA ARG A 212 -12.07 -15.42 -16.11
C ARG A 212 -13.09 -16.43 -15.60
N GLU A 213 -14.20 -15.96 -15.06
CA GLU A 213 -15.28 -16.82 -14.54
C GLU A 213 -16.02 -17.55 -15.65
N ARG A 214 -16.40 -16.84 -16.70
CA ARG A 214 -17.20 -17.38 -17.82
C ARG A 214 -16.44 -18.39 -18.66
N TYR A 215 -15.16 -18.11 -18.95
CA TYR A 215 -14.36 -18.93 -19.86
C TYR A 215 -13.35 -19.81 -19.13
N ARG A 216 -13.26 -19.72 -17.80
CA ARG A 216 -12.32 -20.45 -16.95
C ARG A 216 -10.87 -20.34 -17.42
N ASP A 217 -10.49 -19.16 -17.92
CA ASP A 217 -9.16 -18.87 -18.48
C ASP A 217 -8.43 -17.79 -17.68
N PRO A 218 -7.82 -18.14 -16.54
CA PRO A 218 -7.00 -17.22 -15.75
C PRO A 218 -5.58 -17.05 -16.33
N THR A 219 -5.22 -17.78 -17.40
CA THR A 219 -3.86 -17.74 -17.95
C THR A 219 -3.65 -16.63 -18.96
N ARG A 220 -4.71 -16.23 -19.68
CA ARG A 220 -4.65 -15.17 -20.69
C ARG A 220 -4.99 -13.79 -20.15
N VAL A 221 -5.80 -13.73 -19.12
CA VAL A 221 -6.17 -12.51 -18.41
C VAL A 221 -5.60 -12.61 -17.00
N VAL A 222 -4.52 -11.88 -16.74
CA VAL A 222 -3.78 -11.94 -15.48
C VAL A 222 -3.79 -10.61 -14.76
N ASN A 223 -3.69 -10.65 -13.42
CA ASN A 223 -3.41 -9.46 -12.63
C ASN A 223 -1.90 -9.33 -12.42
N ALA A 224 -1.36 -8.13 -12.54
CA ALA A 224 0.06 -7.89 -12.37
C ALA A 224 0.58 -8.18 -10.94
N TYR A 225 -0.32 -8.31 -9.97
CA TYR A 225 0.00 -8.69 -8.58
C TYR A 225 -0.15 -10.18 -8.29
N GLU A 226 -0.43 -11.00 -9.30
CA GLU A 226 -0.39 -12.45 -9.22
C GLU A 226 0.75 -13.03 -10.08
N PRO A 227 1.17 -14.31 -9.90
CA PRO A 227 2.21 -14.93 -10.71
C PRO A 227 1.81 -14.97 -12.20
N HIS A 228 2.55 -14.28 -13.05
CA HIS A 228 2.27 -14.21 -14.49
C HIS A 228 3.52 -14.35 -15.37
N GLU A 229 4.57 -15.01 -14.86
CA GLU A 229 5.82 -15.24 -15.60
C GLU A 229 5.60 -16.07 -16.87
N HIS A 230 4.58 -16.93 -16.89
CA HIS A 230 4.19 -17.73 -18.07
C HIS A 230 3.86 -16.86 -19.30
N VAL A 231 3.36 -15.64 -19.10
CA VAL A 231 3.10 -14.68 -20.21
C VAL A 231 4.39 -14.31 -20.90
N TYR A 232 5.42 -13.91 -20.15
CA TYR A 232 6.73 -13.54 -20.70
C TYR A 232 7.42 -14.73 -21.36
N GLN A 233 7.36 -15.92 -20.75
CA GLN A 233 7.91 -17.14 -21.31
C GLN A 233 7.23 -17.54 -22.63
N ALA A 234 5.92 -17.36 -22.75
CA ALA A 234 5.20 -17.63 -23.99
C ALA A 234 5.61 -16.66 -25.10
N LEU A 235 5.76 -15.37 -24.77
CA LEU A 235 6.21 -14.33 -25.70
C LEU A 235 7.66 -14.51 -26.15
N GLN A 236 8.51 -15.14 -25.33
CA GLN A 236 9.87 -15.51 -25.71
C GLN A 236 9.91 -16.65 -26.73
N ARG A 237 8.93 -17.55 -26.67
CA ARG A 237 8.85 -18.70 -27.61
C ARG A 237 8.20 -18.37 -28.93
N ARG A 238 7.27 -17.43 -28.95
CA ARG A 238 6.49 -17.04 -30.11
C ARG A 238 6.17 -15.56 -30.07
N ALA A 239 6.32 -14.88 -31.20
CA ALA A 239 5.84 -13.51 -31.34
C ALA A 239 4.36 -13.43 -30.95
N GLY A 240 4.00 -12.44 -30.14
CA GLY A 240 2.67 -12.28 -29.62
C GLY A 240 2.32 -10.83 -29.32
N LYS A 241 1.05 -10.62 -28.96
CA LYS A 241 0.48 -9.32 -28.67
C LYS A 241 -0.01 -9.30 -27.21
N VAL A 242 0.44 -8.34 -26.43
CA VAL A 242 0.05 -8.15 -25.02
C VAL A 242 -0.67 -6.82 -24.85
N MET A 243 -1.82 -6.84 -24.18
CA MET A 243 -2.51 -5.64 -23.74
C MET A 243 -2.19 -5.36 -22.27
N ILE A 244 -1.75 -4.14 -21.94
CA ILE A 244 -1.57 -3.63 -20.59
C ILE A 244 -2.73 -2.68 -20.28
N ARG A 245 -3.34 -2.83 -19.11
CA ARG A 245 -4.38 -1.93 -18.60
C ARG A 245 -3.90 -1.25 -17.31
N GLY A 246 -3.86 0.08 -17.31
CA GLY A 246 -3.42 0.90 -16.17
C GLY A 246 -2.24 1.80 -16.48
N SER A 247 -1.97 2.79 -15.60
CA SER A 247 -0.95 3.82 -15.79
C SER A 247 -0.11 4.11 -14.54
N GLY A 248 -0.19 3.24 -13.53
CA GLY A 248 0.60 3.35 -12.28
C GLY A 248 2.01 2.76 -12.41
N ILE A 249 2.72 2.74 -11.27
CA ILE A 249 4.08 2.19 -11.20
C ILE A 249 4.16 0.74 -11.71
N VAL A 250 3.17 -0.10 -11.40
CA VAL A 250 3.14 -1.50 -11.81
C VAL A 250 3.02 -1.62 -13.32
N ALA A 251 2.09 -0.87 -13.96
CA ALA A 251 1.97 -0.85 -15.42
C ALA A 251 3.29 -0.43 -16.07
N SER A 252 3.97 0.57 -15.52
CA SER A 252 5.26 1.02 -16.04
C SER A 252 6.36 -0.04 -15.90
N ARG A 253 6.31 -0.90 -14.88
CA ARG A 253 7.29 -1.97 -14.67
C ARG A 253 7.03 -3.17 -15.57
N VAL A 254 5.78 -3.57 -15.70
CA VAL A 254 5.36 -4.61 -16.66
C VAL A 254 5.76 -4.21 -18.08
N LEU A 255 5.45 -2.97 -18.46
CA LEU A 255 5.83 -2.43 -19.76
C LEU A 255 7.36 -2.40 -19.95
N GLN A 256 8.13 -1.97 -18.93
CA GLN A 256 9.59 -1.99 -18.99
C GLN A 256 10.13 -3.41 -19.18
N ARG A 257 9.56 -4.42 -18.50
CA ARG A 257 9.96 -5.82 -18.68
C ARG A 257 9.71 -6.27 -20.14
N LEU A 258 8.55 -5.95 -20.71
CA LEU A 258 8.24 -6.31 -22.09
C LEU A 258 9.17 -5.62 -23.09
N ILE A 259 9.52 -4.35 -22.87
CA ILE A 259 10.47 -3.61 -23.70
C ILE A 259 11.88 -4.21 -23.57
N ASP A 260 12.31 -4.49 -22.34
CA ASP A 260 13.63 -5.09 -22.08
C ASP A 260 13.76 -6.47 -22.74
N ASP A 261 12.75 -7.33 -22.61
CA ASP A 261 12.74 -8.66 -23.23
C ASP A 261 12.74 -8.52 -24.78
N ARG A 262 11.92 -7.61 -25.31
CA ARG A 262 11.92 -7.31 -26.75
C ARG A 262 13.31 -6.89 -27.25
N ASP A 263 13.96 -5.94 -26.60
CA ASP A 263 15.23 -5.38 -27.03
C ASP A 263 16.40 -6.36 -26.82
N LYS A 264 16.49 -7.00 -25.65
CA LYS A 264 17.61 -7.90 -25.30
C LYS A 264 17.53 -9.25 -26.01
N LEU A 265 16.32 -9.77 -26.16
CA LEU A 265 16.07 -11.09 -26.78
C LEU A 265 15.65 -10.98 -28.25
N ARG A 266 15.60 -9.76 -28.82
CA ARG A 266 15.19 -9.48 -30.19
C ARG A 266 13.81 -10.04 -30.55
N LEU A 267 12.85 -9.91 -29.64
CA LEU A 267 11.49 -10.42 -29.81
C LEU A 267 10.64 -9.47 -30.68
N ASN A 268 9.65 -10.04 -31.37
CA ASN A 268 8.66 -9.30 -32.16
C ASN A 268 7.34 -9.07 -31.39
N THR A 269 7.42 -8.91 -30.07
CA THR A 269 6.25 -8.66 -29.22
C THR A 269 5.62 -7.32 -29.57
N GLN A 270 4.30 -7.30 -29.78
CA GLN A 270 3.49 -6.10 -29.90
C GLN A 270 2.85 -5.77 -28.54
N ILE A 271 2.87 -4.51 -28.17
CA ILE A 271 2.36 -4.02 -26.88
C ILE A 271 1.22 -3.04 -27.16
N LEU A 272 0.03 -3.39 -26.69
CA LEU A 272 -1.14 -2.53 -26.66
C LEU A 272 -1.27 -1.94 -25.27
N HIS A 273 -1.41 -0.65 -25.13
CA HIS A 273 -1.54 -0.02 -23.83
C HIS A 273 -2.84 0.79 -23.76
N LEU A 274 -3.77 0.32 -22.93
CA LEU A 274 -5.04 0.99 -22.71
C LEU A 274 -4.98 1.84 -21.43
N PHE A 275 -5.03 3.15 -21.63
CA PHE A 275 -5.13 4.15 -20.57
C PHE A 275 -6.59 4.48 -20.30
N ARG A 276 -6.95 4.64 -19.03
CA ARG A 276 -8.22 5.26 -18.64
C ARG A 276 -8.17 6.78 -18.86
N HIS A 277 -7.04 7.40 -18.47
CA HIS A 277 -6.75 8.81 -18.66
C HIS A 277 -5.33 8.96 -19.21
N TYR A 278 -5.17 9.61 -20.34
CA TYR A 278 -3.87 9.82 -20.97
C TYR A 278 -3.28 11.17 -20.58
N VAL A 279 -2.13 11.17 -19.93
CA VAL A 279 -1.42 12.38 -19.52
C VAL A 279 -0.45 12.80 -20.61
N ALA A 280 -0.84 13.75 -21.46
CA ALA A 280 -0.03 14.20 -22.61
C ALA A 280 1.18 15.05 -22.19
N ALA A 281 1.03 15.87 -21.15
CA ALA A 281 2.04 16.82 -20.68
C ALA A 281 1.99 17.00 -19.17
N ALA A 282 2.89 17.80 -18.62
CA ALA A 282 2.86 18.22 -17.23
C ALA A 282 1.55 18.96 -16.92
N HIS A 283 0.97 18.72 -15.74
CA HIS A 283 -0.31 19.26 -15.34
C HIS A 283 -0.31 19.75 -13.88
N GLY A 284 -1.31 20.50 -13.51
CA GLY A 284 -1.48 21.10 -12.20
C GLY A 284 -1.79 22.60 -12.29
N PRO A 285 -2.29 23.22 -11.19
CA PRO A 285 -2.83 24.57 -11.21
C PRO A 285 -1.76 25.67 -11.40
N ASN A 286 -0.52 25.42 -11.02
CA ASN A 286 0.60 26.38 -11.12
C ASN A 286 1.96 25.67 -11.02
N ILE A 287 3.05 26.41 -11.17
CA ILE A 287 4.41 25.85 -11.14
C ILE A 287 4.78 25.19 -9.81
N PHE A 288 4.20 25.61 -8.69
CA PHE A 288 4.48 25.05 -7.36
C PHE A 288 3.66 23.79 -7.06
N SER A 289 2.54 23.61 -7.74
CA SER A 289 1.65 22.45 -7.63
C SER A 289 1.62 21.62 -8.91
N ARG A 290 2.60 21.83 -9.79
CA ARG A 290 2.64 21.19 -11.08
C ARG A 290 3.19 19.78 -10.98
N ARG A 291 2.50 18.83 -11.58
CA ARG A 291 2.98 17.46 -11.77
C ARG A 291 3.70 17.34 -13.10
N THR A 292 4.89 16.75 -13.08
CA THR A 292 5.55 16.34 -14.29
C THR A 292 4.78 15.19 -14.94
N GLY A 293 4.70 15.18 -16.28
CA GLY A 293 3.95 14.16 -17.01
C GLY A 293 4.33 14.17 -18.49
N GLY A 294 3.80 13.22 -19.22
CA GLY A 294 3.94 13.08 -20.65
C GLY A 294 3.91 11.62 -21.10
N ASP A 295 3.66 11.44 -22.39
CA ASP A 295 3.60 10.13 -23.04
C ASP A 295 2.61 9.14 -22.37
N GLY A 296 1.52 9.66 -21.79
CA GLY A 296 0.51 8.89 -21.07
C GLY A 296 0.73 8.77 -19.55
N TRP A 297 1.85 9.26 -19.03
CA TRP A 297 2.28 9.03 -17.67
C TRP A 297 2.33 10.30 -16.83
N SER A 298 1.97 10.17 -15.55
CA SER A 298 2.26 11.15 -14.51
C SER A 298 3.46 10.67 -13.71
N TYR A 299 4.49 11.50 -13.60
CA TYR A 299 5.73 11.16 -12.90
C TYR A 299 5.71 11.76 -11.51
N GLN A 300 6.18 10.97 -10.52
CA GLN A 300 6.29 11.30 -9.10
C GLN A 300 4.97 11.74 -8.45
N GLY A 301 4.61 11.07 -7.37
CA GLY A 301 3.43 11.39 -6.59
C GLY A 301 3.63 12.62 -5.73
N PHE A 302 2.54 13.34 -5.44
CA PHE A 302 2.52 14.43 -4.47
C PHE A 302 3.53 15.53 -4.74
N ASN A 303 3.62 15.98 -5.98
CA ASN A 303 4.53 17.06 -6.42
C ASN A 303 4.14 18.45 -5.88
N TYR A 304 3.85 18.50 -4.61
CA TYR A 304 3.81 19.77 -3.90
C TYR A 304 5.16 19.91 -3.21
N PRO A 305 6.00 20.88 -3.56
CA PRO A 305 7.23 21.11 -2.85
C PRO A 305 6.98 21.14 -1.34
N LYS A 306 7.76 20.38 -0.57
CA LYS A 306 7.61 20.26 0.90
C LYS A 306 6.33 19.58 1.41
N SER A 307 5.44 19.11 0.56
CA SER A 307 4.25 18.38 1.00
C SER A 307 4.57 17.02 1.60
N VAL A 308 5.67 16.44 1.16
CA VAL A 308 6.09 15.08 1.48
C VAL A 308 6.47 14.93 2.95
N TRP A 309 7.07 15.96 3.56
CA TRP A 309 7.37 16.01 5.00
C TRP A 309 6.14 16.28 5.87
N GLY A 310 4.96 16.08 5.35
CA GLY A 310 3.74 16.39 6.05
C GLY A 310 3.53 17.91 6.24
N GLY A 311 4.24 18.74 5.46
CA GLY A 311 4.19 20.19 5.55
C GLY A 311 2.86 20.78 5.08
N GLN A 312 2.87 21.53 3.99
CA GLN A 312 1.68 22.25 3.49
C GLN A 312 0.50 21.33 3.18
N LEU A 313 0.74 20.17 2.57
CA LEU A 313 -0.33 19.24 2.22
C LEU A 313 -0.96 18.61 3.46
N LYS A 314 -0.16 18.21 4.43
CA LYS A 314 -0.64 17.73 5.74
C LYS A 314 -1.47 18.81 6.44
N ALA A 315 -0.96 20.04 6.51
CA ALA A 315 -1.67 21.15 7.11
C ALA A 315 -3.02 21.40 6.41
N LYS A 316 -3.02 21.49 5.07
CA LYS A 316 -4.25 21.66 4.28
C LYS A 316 -5.26 20.52 4.55
N MET A 317 -4.83 19.27 4.47
CA MET A 317 -5.72 18.13 4.64
C MET A 317 -6.32 18.03 6.05
N ARG A 318 -5.62 18.51 7.06
CA ARG A 318 -6.10 18.57 8.45
C ARG A 318 -7.18 19.63 8.68
N THR A 319 -7.22 20.70 7.90
CA THR A 319 -8.25 21.75 7.97
C THR A 319 -9.53 21.37 7.23
N LEU A 320 -9.46 20.44 6.28
CA LEU A 320 -10.59 19.97 5.49
C LEU A 320 -11.32 18.82 6.20
N GLN A 321 -12.64 18.73 6.00
CA GLN A 321 -13.48 17.68 6.57
C GLN A 321 -14.47 17.13 5.52
N GLY A 322 -14.96 15.91 5.73
CA GLY A 322 -15.99 15.30 4.93
C GLY A 322 -15.70 15.37 3.41
N GLU A 323 -16.69 15.81 2.65
CA GLU A 323 -16.64 15.91 1.19
C GLU A 323 -15.54 16.86 0.67
N GLN A 324 -15.24 17.95 1.38
CA GLN A 324 -14.15 18.86 0.97
C GLN A 324 -12.80 18.16 0.99
N ARG A 325 -12.56 17.31 2.01
CA ARG A 325 -11.34 16.50 2.08
C ARG A 325 -11.31 15.44 0.98
N ALA A 326 -12.45 14.79 0.73
CA ALA A 326 -12.58 13.79 -0.33
C ALA A 326 -12.30 14.38 -1.71
N GLN A 327 -12.85 15.56 -2.01
CA GLN A 327 -12.59 16.28 -3.25
C GLN A 327 -11.11 16.63 -3.40
N ALA A 328 -10.50 17.21 -2.37
CA ALA A 328 -9.07 17.53 -2.39
C ALA A 328 -8.20 16.28 -2.61
N TYR A 329 -8.60 15.14 -2.04
CA TYR A 329 -7.94 13.85 -2.27
C TYR A 329 -8.05 13.40 -3.72
N GLN A 330 -9.22 13.51 -4.35
CA GLN A 330 -9.44 13.18 -5.76
C GLN A 330 -8.63 14.08 -6.69
N GLU A 331 -8.57 15.39 -6.42
CA GLU A 331 -7.79 16.36 -7.19
C GLU A 331 -6.28 16.08 -7.16
N MET A 332 -5.77 15.52 -6.06
CA MET A 332 -4.36 15.10 -5.96
C MET A 332 -4.04 13.91 -6.88
N GLY A 333 -5.03 13.11 -7.24
CA GLY A 333 -4.91 11.95 -8.12
C GLY A 333 -4.07 10.82 -7.52
N GLY A 334 -4.04 9.71 -8.26
CA GLY A 334 -3.51 8.45 -7.80
C GLY A 334 -1.98 8.30 -7.91
N THR A 335 -1.58 7.05 -7.95
CA THR A 335 -0.19 6.60 -8.02
C THR A 335 0.48 7.03 -9.32
N ASN A 336 1.66 7.60 -9.19
CA ASN A 336 2.51 8.01 -10.31
C ASN A 336 3.71 7.06 -10.44
N THR A 337 4.38 7.10 -11.58
CA THR A 337 5.59 6.31 -11.82
C THR A 337 6.85 7.14 -11.60
N PRO A 338 7.95 6.55 -11.07
CA PRO A 338 9.24 7.24 -11.02
C PRO A 338 9.75 7.57 -12.44
N VAL A 339 10.43 8.71 -12.55
CA VAL A 339 11.13 9.07 -13.81
C VAL A 339 12.29 8.10 -14.02
N ARG A 340 12.40 7.55 -15.25
CA ARG A 340 13.51 6.70 -15.69
C ARG A 340 14.20 7.35 -16.88
N SER A 341 15.53 7.29 -16.93
CA SER A 341 16.33 8.03 -17.93
C SER A 341 15.91 7.77 -19.38
N ASN A 342 15.73 6.52 -19.78
CA ASN A 342 15.45 6.18 -21.19
C ASN A 342 13.98 5.90 -21.48
N TRP A 343 13.12 6.07 -20.48
CA TRP A 343 11.73 5.65 -20.55
C TRP A 343 10.92 6.30 -21.67
N GLN A 344 10.95 7.63 -21.76
CA GLN A 344 10.19 8.36 -22.76
C GLN A 344 10.71 8.09 -24.17
N GLU A 345 12.03 7.97 -24.32
CA GLU A 345 12.67 7.65 -25.61
C GLU A 345 12.23 6.27 -26.10
N GLN A 346 12.27 5.26 -25.24
CA GLN A 346 11.80 3.90 -25.57
C GLN A 346 10.33 3.90 -26.01
N LEU A 347 9.45 4.64 -25.33
CA LEU A 347 8.04 4.73 -25.69
C LEU A 347 7.83 5.41 -27.04
N ARG A 348 8.56 6.50 -27.30
CA ARG A 348 8.48 7.23 -28.59
C ARG A 348 9.00 6.36 -29.73
N ARG A 349 10.13 5.67 -29.54
CA ARG A 349 10.65 4.68 -30.47
C ARG A 349 9.62 3.62 -30.79
N GLY A 350 9.01 3.02 -29.76
CA GLY A 350 8.00 1.98 -29.91
C GLY A 350 6.78 2.41 -30.71
N ARG A 351 6.32 3.66 -30.50
CA ARG A 351 5.22 4.23 -31.29
C ARG A 351 5.66 4.44 -32.76
N LYS A 352 6.85 4.98 -32.97
CA LYS A 352 7.41 5.20 -34.31
C LYS A 352 7.60 3.90 -35.11
N GLU A 353 8.06 2.86 -34.46
CA GLU A 353 8.28 1.53 -35.02
C GLU A 353 7.01 0.66 -35.07
N GLY A 354 5.89 1.11 -34.47
CA GLY A 354 4.58 0.46 -34.52
C GLY A 354 4.38 -0.71 -33.57
N TRP A 355 5.37 -1.08 -32.75
CA TRP A 355 5.22 -2.20 -31.80
C TRP A 355 4.63 -1.78 -30.43
N TYR A 356 4.57 -0.48 -30.15
CA TYR A 356 3.89 0.07 -28.97
C TYR A 356 2.74 0.95 -29.41
N GLN A 357 1.52 0.50 -29.15
CA GLN A 357 0.29 1.20 -29.52
C GLN A 357 -0.41 1.67 -28.25
N VAL A 358 -0.80 2.95 -28.20
CA VAL A 358 -1.52 3.55 -27.07
C VAL A 358 -2.97 3.78 -27.45
N MET A 359 -3.84 3.57 -26.48
CA MET A 359 -5.27 3.81 -26.57
C MET A 359 -5.73 4.48 -25.28
N ALA A 360 -6.76 5.31 -25.36
CA ALA A 360 -7.42 5.87 -24.19
C ALA A 360 -8.90 5.56 -24.24
N GLY A 361 -9.46 5.15 -23.11
CA GLY A 361 -10.87 4.78 -23.01
C GLY A 361 -11.12 3.61 -22.06
N SER A 362 -12.20 2.89 -22.32
CA SER A 362 -12.59 1.69 -21.57
C SER A 362 -12.67 0.46 -22.49
N ALA A 363 -12.54 -0.71 -21.90
CA ALA A 363 -12.73 -1.98 -22.58
C ALA A 363 -13.99 -2.67 -22.06
N ARG A 364 -14.65 -3.43 -22.93
CA ARG A 364 -15.82 -4.26 -22.62
C ARG A 364 -15.88 -5.47 -23.54
N ASP A 365 -16.83 -6.37 -23.27
CA ASP A 365 -17.15 -7.51 -24.15
C ASP A 365 -15.95 -8.41 -24.44
N LEU A 366 -15.21 -8.81 -23.39
CA LEU A 366 -14.09 -9.71 -23.54
C LEU A 366 -14.58 -11.11 -23.93
N ARG A 367 -13.97 -11.67 -24.97
CA ARG A 367 -14.27 -13.01 -25.46
C ARG A 367 -13.03 -13.70 -26.03
N PRO A 368 -12.95 -15.05 -25.98
CA PRO A 368 -11.83 -15.77 -26.55
C PRO A 368 -11.84 -15.68 -28.09
N VAL A 369 -10.65 -15.64 -28.67
CA VAL A 369 -10.47 -15.78 -30.13
C VAL A 369 -10.75 -17.24 -30.52
N ARG A 370 -11.70 -17.49 -31.40
CA ARG A 370 -12.02 -18.84 -31.86
C ARG A 370 -10.84 -19.45 -32.65
N GLY A 371 -10.39 -20.62 -32.21
CA GLY A 371 -9.42 -21.47 -32.95
C GLY A 371 -7.96 -21.05 -32.90
N GLN A 372 -7.63 -19.84 -32.47
CA GLN A 372 -6.24 -19.32 -32.54
C GLN A 372 -5.62 -19.04 -31.17
N GLY A 373 -6.41 -19.08 -30.11
CA GLY A 373 -6.00 -18.60 -28.79
C GLY A 373 -5.86 -17.06 -28.74
N GLY A 374 -6.13 -16.47 -27.58
CA GLY A 374 -6.13 -15.02 -27.40
C GLY A 374 -7.47 -14.50 -26.94
N VAL A 375 -7.54 -13.21 -26.70
CA VAL A 375 -8.71 -12.48 -26.19
C VAL A 375 -9.03 -11.33 -27.14
N ILE A 376 -10.28 -11.19 -27.51
CA ILE A 376 -10.82 -10.01 -28.21
C ILE A 376 -11.54 -9.15 -27.18
N THR A 377 -11.36 -7.88 -27.25
CA THR A 377 -12.11 -6.89 -26.46
C THR A 377 -12.55 -5.73 -27.32
N THR A 378 -13.73 -5.18 -27.05
CA THR A 378 -14.22 -3.97 -27.68
C THR A 378 -13.73 -2.77 -26.89
N ILE A 379 -12.95 -1.89 -27.53
CA ILE A 379 -12.51 -0.62 -26.96
C ILE A 379 -13.55 0.45 -27.26
N VAL A 380 -13.99 1.13 -26.21
CA VAL A 380 -14.80 2.36 -26.29
C VAL A 380 -13.84 3.53 -26.07
N PRO A 381 -13.46 4.25 -27.13
CA PRO A 381 -12.47 5.33 -27.04
C PRO A 381 -12.97 6.48 -26.16
N ASP A 382 -12.03 7.19 -25.53
CA ASP A 382 -12.27 8.51 -24.96
C ASP A 382 -11.94 9.57 -26.05
N PRO A 383 -12.95 10.23 -26.63
CA PRO A 383 -12.72 11.20 -27.70
C PRO A 383 -12.05 12.49 -27.20
N THR A 384 -12.01 12.70 -25.88
CA THR A 384 -11.39 13.88 -25.26
C THR A 384 -9.94 13.65 -24.89
N ALA A 385 -9.44 12.41 -25.04
CA ALA A 385 -8.08 12.07 -24.69
C ALA A 385 -7.06 12.79 -25.61
N ALA A 386 -6.12 13.49 -24.99
CA ALA A 386 -5.03 14.18 -25.70
C ALA A 386 -3.95 13.18 -26.16
N LEU A 387 -4.32 12.23 -27.00
CA LEU A 387 -3.39 11.27 -27.60
C LEU A 387 -2.44 11.98 -28.60
N PRO A 388 -1.26 11.42 -28.90
CA PRO A 388 -0.34 11.97 -29.90
C PRO A 388 -0.81 11.81 -31.36
N PHE A 389 -2.02 11.32 -31.56
CA PHE A 389 -2.72 11.16 -32.84
C PHE A 389 -4.24 11.28 -32.58
N PRO A 390 -5.06 11.56 -33.58
CA PRO A 390 -6.50 11.66 -33.42
C PRO A 390 -7.08 10.36 -32.86
N PRO A 391 -7.83 10.39 -31.72
CA PRO A 391 -8.46 9.20 -31.16
C PRO A 391 -9.56 8.66 -32.10
N PRO A 392 -9.76 7.34 -32.16
CA PRO A 392 -10.93 6.78 -32.81
C PRO A 392 -12.21 7.34 -32.17
N THR A 393 -13.24 7.56 -32.97
CA THR A 393 -14.54 8.09 -32.49
C THR A 393 -15.59 7.02 -32.27
N GLN A 394 -15.39 5.83 -32.83
CA GLN A 394 -16.30 4.70 -32.74
C GLN A 394 -15.66 3.56 -31.97
N PRO A 395 -16.46 2.76 -31.24
CA PRO A 395 -15.98 1.52 -30.64
C PRO A 395 -15.40 0.57 -31.71
N PHE A 396 -14.34 -0.14 -31.35
CA PHE A 396 -13.67 -1.10 -32.25
C PHE A 396 -13.15 -2.31 -31.49
N ASP A 397 -13.09 -3.44 -32.18
CA ASP A 397 -12.55 -4.68 -31.62
C ASP A 397 -11.04 -4.74 -31.79
N ILE A 398 -10.34 -5.19 -30.76
CA ILE A 398 -8.92 -5.46 -30.77
C ILE A 398 -8.62 -6.80 -30.12
N SER A 399 -7.65 -7.54 -30.66
CA SER A 399 -7.21 -8.82 -30.10
C SER A 399 -5.83 -8.73 -29.48
N ALA A 400 -5.62 -9.51 -28.42
CA ALA A 400 -4.34 -9.73 -27.78
C ALA A 400 -4.20 -11.20 -27.39
N ASP A 401 -2.97 -11.74 -27.33
CA ASP A 401 -2.72 -13.08 -26.80
C ASP A 401 -2.90 -13.10 -25.28
N TYR A 402 -2.54 -11.99 -24.61
CA TYR A 402 -2.63 -11.83 -23.17
C TYR A 402 -3.10 -10.43 -22.79
N ILE A 403 -3.80 -10.31 -21.66
CA ILE A 403 -4.15 -9.04 -21.01
C ILE A 403 -3.56 -9.04 -19.61
N ILE A 404 -2.77 -8.02 -19.28
CA ILE A 404 -2.20 -7.81 -17.93
C ILE A 404 -2.89 -6.62 -17.29
N ASP A 405 -3.66 -6.89 -16.23
CA ASP A 405 -4.32 -5.87 -15.43
C ASP A 405 -3.35 -5.27 -14.41
N CYS A 406 -3.03 -4.01 -14.59
CA CYS A 406 -2.16 -3.23 -13.70
C CYS A 406 -2.95 -2.11 -12.98
N THR A 407 -4.26 -2.25 -12.79
CA THR A 407 -5.11 -1.18 -12.26
C THR A 407 -5.16 -1.09 -10.76
N GLY A 408 -4.62 -2.06 -10.03
CA GLY A 408 -4.42 -1.97 -8.59
C GLY A 408 -4.94 -3.16 -7.78
N LEU A 409 -5.06 -2.91 -6.49
CA LEU A 409 -5.51 -3.87 -5.47
C LEU A 409 -6.94 -3.53 -5.03
N GLU A 410 -7.64 -4.52 -4.48
CA GLU A 410 -8.94 -4.30 -3.87
C GLU A 410 -8.83 -3.29 -2.73
N ALA A 411 -9.78 -2.42 -2.68
CA ALA A 411 -9.73 -1.27 -1.82
C ALA A 411 -11.02 -1.08 -1.01
N ASP A 412 -12.10 -1.82 -1.28
CA ASP A 412 -13.29 -1.78 -0.44
C ASP A 412 -12.98 -2.40 0.92
N VAL A 413 -13.19 -1.62 1.98
CA VAL A 413 -12.93 -2.05 3.35
C VAL A 413 -13.84 -3.20 3.79
N ARG A 414 -15.01 -3.37 3.13
CA ARG A 414 -15.91 -4.49 3.42
C ARG A 414 -15.41 -5.84 2.91
N GLU A 415 -14.51 -5.84 1.94
CA GLU A 415 -13.86 -7.06 1.46
C GLU A 415 -12.83 -7.61 2.47
N HIS A 416 -12.41 -6.80 3.44
CA HIS A 416 -11.56 -7.27 4.53
C HIS A 416 -12.40 -7.63 5.75
N ARG A 417 -12.46 -8.89 6.12
CA ARG A 417 -13.33 -9.43 7.19
C ARG A 417 -13.24 -8.66 8.51
N LEU A 418 -12.03 -8.28 8.95
CA LEU A 418 -11.88 -7.49 10.17
C LEU A 418 -12.42 -6.07 10.02
N LEU A 419 -12.20 -5.41 8.88
CA LEU A 419 -12.69 -4.05 8.68
C LEU A 419 -14.23 -4.03 8.56
N ALA A 420 -14.80 -5.04 7.91
CA ALA A 420 -16.25 -5.25 7.90
C ALA A 420 -16.80 -5.47 9.33
N ASP A 421 -16.14 -6.32 10.12
CA ASP A 421 -16.51 -6.58 11.51
C ASP A 421 -16.47 -5.31 12.39
N LEU A 422 -15.46 -4.44 12.21
CA LEU A 422 -15.38 -3.15 12.91
C LEU A 422 -16.50 -2.18 12.51
N LEU A 423 -16.91 -2.18 11.24
CA LEU A 423 -18.05 -1.40 10.76
C LEU A 423 -19.37 -1.90 11.35
N ASP A 424 -19.54 -3.21 11.42
CA ASP A 424 -20.81 -3.82 11.84
C ASP A 424 -20.98 -3.88 13.36
N HIS A 425 -19.89 -4.02 14.15
CA HIS A 425 -19.94 -4.33 15.57
C HIS A 425 -19.20 -3.34 16.49
N ALA A 426 -18.21 -2.59 15.98
CA ALA A 426 -17.45 -1.68 16.83
C ALA A 426 -17.90 -0.22 16.72
N GLY A 427 -18.84 0.10 15.85
CA GLY A 427 -19.32 1.45 15.60
C GLY A 427 -18.38 2.30 14.74
N ALA A 428 -17.45 1.68 14.01
CA ALA A 428 -16.59 2.38 13.06
C ALA A 428 -17.41 2.95 11.89
N GLY A 429 -16.98 4.10 11.37
CA GLY A 429 -17.60 4.76 10.21
C GLY A 429 -16.75 4.65 8.94
N ARG A 430 -17.36 5.06 7.82
CA ARG A 430 -16.67 5.23 6.53
C ARG A 430 -16.61 6.71 6.18
N ASN A 431 -15.46 7.16 5.69
CA ASN A 431 -15.31 8.49 5.13
C ASN A 431 -15.93 8.58 3.71
N PRO A 432 -16.11 9.77 3.12
CA PRO A 432 -16.72 9.92 1.80
C PRO A 432 -15.98 9.22 0.65
N VAL A 433 -14.69 8.88 0.83
CA VAL A 433 -13.90 8.08 -0.14
C VAL A 433 -14.18 6.57 0.02
N GLY A 434 -15.05 6.19 0.97
CA GLY A 434 -15.42 4.79 1.22
C GLY A 434 -14.44 4.00 2.08
N ARG A 435 -13.46 4.67 2.72
CA ARG A 435 -12.49 4.05 3.65
C ARG A 435 -12.92 4.25 5.09
N MET A 436 -12.15 3.66 6.02
CA MET A 436 -12.39 3.85 7.45
C MET A 436 -12.23 5.32 7.82
N ASP A 437 -13.16 5.83 8.59
CA ASP A 437 -13.12 7.22 9.06
C ASP A 437 -12.23 7.34 10.28
N VAL A 438 -11.23 8.23 10.20
CA VAL A 438 -10.24 8.43 11.25
C VAL A 438 -10.11 9.91 11.63
N ALA A 439 -9.88 10.15 12.90
CA ALA A 439 -9.48 11.45 13.43
C ALA A 439 -8.06 11.84 12.97
N THR A 440 -7.62 13.05 13.30
CA THR A 440 -6.25 13.52 13.01
C THR A 440 -5.17 12.70 13.72
N THR A 441 -5.51 12.02 14.79
CA THR A 441 -4.68 11.07 15.55
C THR A 441 -4.67 9.65 14.96
N PHE A 442 -5.38 9.42 13.85
CA PHE A 442 -5.66 8.10 13.26
C PHE A 442 -6.50 7.18 14.16
N GLU A 443 -7.16 7.71 15.18
CA GLU A 443 -8.20 6.99 15.93
C GLU A 443 -9.42 6.75 15.03
N LEU A 444 -9.94 5.52 14.99
CA LEU A 444 -11.20 5.17 14.32
C LEU A 444 -12.37 5.84 15.03
N ILE A 445 -13.09 6.71 14.32
CA ILE A 445 -14.23 7.45 14.87
C ILE A 445 -15.36 6.47 15.23
N GLY A 446 -15.97 6.67 16.41
CA GLY A 446 -17.10 5.87 16.89
C GLY A 446 -16.73 4.57 17.64
N THR A 447 -15.46 4.20 17.66
CA THR A 447 -15.04 2.90 18.22
C THR A 447 -14.69 2.91 19.71
N ARG A 448 -14.69 4.05 20.39
CA ARG A 448 -14.26 4.16 21.80
C ARG A 448 -14.97 3.19 22.73
N SER A 449 -14.20 2.64 23.68
CA SER A 449 -14.69 1.78 24.75
C SER A 449 -14.04 2.19 26.08
N GLY A 450 -14.72 3.05 26.85
CA GLY A 450 -14.14 3.71 28.03
C GLY A 450 -12.92 4.54 27.65
N SER A 451 -11.78 4.31 28.31
CA SER A 451 -10.49 4.91 27.95
C SER A 451 -9.84 4.28 26.72
N GLY A 452 -10.37 3.15 26.25
CA GLY A 452 -9.81 2.41 25.11
C GLY A 452 -9.97 3.13 23.78
N ARG A 453 -8.99 2.92 22.87
CA ARG A 453 -8.94 3.49 21.53
C ARG A 453 -8.58 2.42 20.50
N ILE A 454 -9.21 2.50 19.33
CA ILE A 454 -8.77 1.77 18.13
C ILE A 454 -8.19 2.77 17.13
N TYR A 455 -6.98 2.52 16.68
CA TYR A 455 -6.31 3.29 15.63
C TYR A 455 -6.23 2.46 14.35
N ALA A 456 -6.12 3.13 13.21
CA ALA A 456 -5.88 2.46 11.94
C ALA A 456 -4.86 3.21 11.10
N SER A 457 -4.10 2.50 10.26
CA SER A 457 -3.13 3.10 9.34
C SER A 457 -3.13 2.41 7.97
N GLY A 458 -2.45 3.01 7.01
CA GLY A 458 -2.28 2.45 5.68
C GLY A 458 -3.51 2.65 4.78
N SER A 459 -3.64 1.80 3.76
CA SER A 459 -4.66 1.91 2.72
C SER A 459 -6.11 1.96 3.22
N ALA A 460 -6.39 1.38 4.39
CA ALA A 460 -7.70 1.42 5.02
C ALA A 460 -8.14 2.84 5.41
N THR A 461 -7.21 3.80 5.53
CA THR A 461 -7.47 5.18 5.98
C THR A 461 -7.27 6.23 4.89
N LEU A 462 -7.22 5.83 3.62
CA LEU A 462 -7.18 6.75 2.47
C LEU A 462 -8.36 7.74 2.54
N GLY A 463 -8.14 8.99 2.16
CA GLY A 463 -9.13 10.07 2.33
C GLY A 463 -9.16 10.67 3.74
N GLY A 464 -8.33 10.19 4.65
CA GLY A 464 -8.14 10.73 6.00
C GLY A 464 -7.25 11.99 6.04
N PRO A 465 -6.69 12.33 7.22
CA PRO A 465 -5.98 13.59 7.44
C PRO A 465 -4.63 13.71 6.71
N PHE A 466 -4.14 12.64 6.10
CA PHE A 466 -2.95 12.64 5.26
C PHE A 466 -3.20 11.80 3.99
N PRO A 467 -2.90 12.32 2.79
CA PRO A 467 -3.30 11.65 1.54
C PRO A 467 -2.44 10.44 1.17
N GLY A 468 -1.20 10.42 1.57
CA GLY A 468 -0.24 9.35 1.22
C GLY A 468 -0.14 8.24 2.27
N VAL A 469 -1.22 7.91 2.97
CA VAL A 469 -1.22 6.96 4.10
C VAL A 469 -0.78 5.54 3.72
N ASP A 470 -0.84 5.16 2.46
CA ASP A 470 -0.39 3.88 1.92
C ASP A 470 1.09 3.87 1.47
N THR A 471 1.82 4.96 1.73
CA THR A 471 3.27 5.08 1.49
C THR A 471 4.06 4.88 2.79
N PHE A 472 5.38 4.65 2.70
CA PHE A 472 6.24 4.60 3.89
C PHE A 472 6.15 5.87 4.73
N LEU A 473 6.16 7.04 4.09
CA LEU A 473 5.98 8.32 4.80
C LEU A 473 4.62 8.39 5.48
N GLY A 474 3.55 7.96 4.81
CA GLY A 474 2.21 7.98 5.38
C GLY A 474 2.07 7.04 6.58
N LEU A 475 2.67 5.86 6.53
CA LEU A 475 2.73 4.94 7.66
C LEU A 475 3.54 5.54 8.84
N GLN A 476 4.65 6.20 8.55
CA GLN A 476 5.48 6.88 9.55
C GLN A 476 4.72 8.04 10.21
N ILE A 477 4.03 8.87 9.43
CA ILE A 477 3.19 9.97 9.94
C ILE A 477 2.07 9.41 10.83
N ALA A 478 1.36 8.38 10.37
CA ALA A 478 0.30 7.75 11.16
C ALA A 478 0.85 7.20 12.49
N ALA A 479 1.97 6.50 12.46
CA ALA A 479 2.59 5.94 13.66
C ALA A 479 3.03 7.02 14.66
N GLN A 480 3.55 8.16 14.18
CA GLN A 480 3.91 9.30 15.05
C GLN A 480 2.68 9.97 15.66
N GLU A 481 1.62 10.21 14.88
CA GLU A 481 0.37 10.80 15.41
C GLU A 481 -0.29 9.86 16.46
N ILE A 482 -0.27 8.55 16.21
CA ILE A 482 -0.74 7.54 17.17
C ILE A 482 0.11 7.55 18.45
N ALA A 483 1.44 7.59 18.33
CA ALA A 483 2.33 7.60 19.46
C ALA A 483 2.22 8.90 20.29
N ASP A 484 2.01 10.05 19.66
CA ASP A 484 1.80 11.32 20.32
C ASP A 484 0.46 11.36 21.07
N ASP A 485 -0.61 10.79 20.50
CA ASP A 485 -1.91 10.63 21.19
C ASP A 485 -1.79 9.69 22.39
N LEU A 486 -1.15 8.54 22.20
CA LEU A 486 -0.89 7.59 23.30
C LEU A 486 -0.01 8.18 24.40
N ALA A 487 0.93 9.07 24.06
CA ALA A 487 1.72 9.80 25.03
C ALA A 487 0.89 10.85 25.79
N ALA A 488 -0.07 11.49 25.15
CA ALA A 488 -1.02 12.39 25.80
C ALA A 488 -1.96 11.63 26.76
N LEU A 489 -2.28 10.37 26.45
CA LEU A 489 -3.05 9.47 27.31
C LEU A 489 -2.21 8.80 28.41
N GLY A 490 -0.91 9.07 28.49
CA GLY A 490 -0.02 8.53 29.52
C GLY A 490 0.48 7.10 29.27
N PHE A 491 0.21 6.51 28.10
CA PHE A 491 0.65 5.14 27.78
C PHE A 491 2.14 5.06 27.45
N CYS A 492 2.69 6.06 26.80
CA CYS A 492 4.11 6.15 26.49
C CYS A 492 4.65 7.54 26.83
N ARG A 493 5.97 7.71 26.70
CA ARG A 493 6.60 9.00 27.04
C ARG A 493 6.69 9.86 25.79
N ARG A 494 6.28 11.12 25.90
CA ARG A 494 6.44 12.10 24.83
C ARG A 494 7.90 12.25 24.40
N MET A 495 8.12 12.38 23.10
CA MET A 495 9.46 12.55 22.53
C MET A 495 9.92 13.98 22.72
N GLY A 496 10.95 14.19 23.56
CA GLY A 496 11.65 15.47 23.72
C GLY A 496 13.04 15.42 23.07
N PRO A 497 13.74 16.58 22.97
CA PRO A 497 15.02 16.67 22.26
C PRO A 497 16.08 15.69 22.77
N LEU A 498 16.33 15.64 24.08
CA LEU A 498 17.34 14.75 24.69
C LEU A 498 17.05 13.28 24.45
N ARG A 499 15.78 12.91 24.57
CA ARG A 499 15.35 11.54 24.33
C ARG A 499 15.45 11.16 22.85
N SER A 500 15.03 12.06 21.96
CA SER A 500 15.16 11.90 20.52
C SER A 500 16.62 11.67 20.12
N THR A 501 17.55 12.50 20.62
CA THR A 501 18.98 12.36 20.36
C THR A 501 19.52 11.03 20.87
N ARG A 502 19.13 10.61 22.10
CA ARG A 502 19.54 9.32 22.65
C ARG A 502 19.03 8.14 21.80
N GLN A 503 17.76 8.15 21.42
CA GLN A 503 17.17 7.09 20.61
C GLN A 503 17.76 7.04 19.21
N TRP A 504 18.01 8.23 18.61
CA TRP A 504 18.73 8.33 17.34
C TRP A 504 20.12 7.69 17.42
N TRP A 505 20.87 7.98 18.50
CA TRP A 505 22.20 7.40 18.72
C TRP A 505 22.14 5.86 18.84
N LEU A 506 21.18 5.33 19.60
CA LEU A 506 20.95 3.89 19.71
C LEU A 506 20.65 3.25 18.35
N TRP A 507 19.79 3.90 17.56
CA TRP A 507 19.45 3.46 16.21
C TRP A 507 20.68 3.53 15.26
N ALA A 508 21.38 4.66 15.24
CA ALA A 508 22.55 4.87 14.37
C ALA A 508 23.69 3.88 14.67
N THR A 509 23.85 3.50 15.94
CA THR A 509 24.86 2.53 16.40
C THR A 509 24.34 1.08 16.47
N ASN A 510 23.12 0.82 16.01
CA ASN A 510 22.45 -0.49 16.03
C ASN A 510 22.38 -1.15 17.42
N LYS A 511 22.25 -0.34 18.48
CA LYS A 511 22.06 -0.82 19.84
C LYS A 511 20.59 -1.15 20.12
N LYS A 512 20.34 -2.25 20.83
CA LYS A 512 18.98 -2.64 21.26
C LYS A 512 18.32 -1.55 22.11
N ILE A 513 16.99 -1.47 22.04
CA ILE A 513 16.16 -0.58 22.86
C ILE A 513 15.63 -1.34 24.07
#